data_7b5a940f8e21d26c11f00b410fe0b658
#
_entry.id   7b5a940f8e21d26c11f00b410fe0b658
#
_cell.length_a   1.000
_cell.length_b   1.000
_cell.length_c   1.000
_cell.angle_alpha   90.00
_cell.angle_beta   90.00
_cell.angle_gamma   90.00
#
_symmetry.space_group_name_H-M   'P 1'
#
loop_
_entity.id
_entity.type
_entity.pdbx_description
1 polymer ?
#
loop_
_entity_poly.entity_id
_entity_poly.type
_entity_poly.pdbx_seq_one_letter_code
_entity_poly.pdbx_strand_id
1 'polypeptide(L)'
;MEEVVGWLQSGGYAAKVVTAESGKRHIVTNSHGTPFDIFTPGCEGGRCASLEFVVAFACKGKFDVSKLNEWNSEIPWCKAYYDEVNDPSLDMDIALSPGGTYESLNDQFLTWNRVLGTFIAKYDLR
;
A
#
# COMPACT_ATOMS: atom_id res chain seq x y z
N MET A 1 9.71 5.41 -10.92
CA MET A 1 8.60 4.40 -10.93
C MET A 1 9.05 3.06 -11.49
N GLU A 2 9.76 3.06 -12.58
CA GLU A 2 10.26 1.82 -13.21
C GLU A 2 11.26 1.08 -12.31
N GLU A 3 12.04 1.79 -11.55
CA GLU A 3 12.97 1.21 -10.59
C GLU A 3 12.21 0.42 -9.49
N VAL A 4 11.08 0.96 -9.05
CA VAL A 4 10.22 0.31 -8.04
C VAL A 4 9.60 -0.96 -8.62
N VAL A 5 9.11 -0.90 -9.87
CA VAL A 5 8.58 -2.09 -10.56
C VAL A 5 9.66 -3.17 -10.66
N GLY A 6 10.87 -2.79 -11.07
CA GLY A 6 12.00 -3.72 -11.16
C GLY A 6 12.35 -4.35 -9.82
N TRP A 7 12.32 -3.56 -8.75
CA TRP A 7 12.56 -4.06 -7.40
C TRP A 7 11.51 -5.09 -6.98
N LEU A 8 10.22 -4.80 -7.23
CA LEU A 8 9.14 -5.73 -6.91
C LEU A 8 9.27 -7.04 -7.70
N GLN A 9 9.52 -6.94 -9.01
CA GLN A 9 9.68 -8.11 -9.86
C GLN A 9 10.87 -8.97 -9.45
N SER A 10 11.97 -8.34 -9.04
CA SER A 10 13.15 -9.05 -8.52
C SER A 10 12.83 -9.84 -7.26
N GLY A 11 11.87 -9.37 -6.46
CA GLY A 11 11.42 -10.05 -5.25
C GLY A 11 10.36 -11.12 -5.50
N GLY A 12 9.99 -11.35 -6.76
CA GLY A 12 8.98 -12.34 -7.11
C GLY A 12 7.55 -11.82 -7.14
N TYR A 13 7.35 -10.51 -7.08
CA TYR A 13 6.02 -9.90 -7.12
C TYR A 13 5.67 -9.45 -8.52
N ALA A 14 4.45 -9.76 -8.97
CA ALA A 14 3.95 -9.20 -10.21
C ALA A 14 3.72 -7.70 -9.99
N ALA A 15 4.20 -6.88 -10.90
CA ALA A 15 4.04 -5.43 -10.80
C ALA A 15 3.94 -4.80 -12.18
N LYS A 16 3.07 -3.82 -12.32
CA LYS A 16 2.92 -3.08 -13.56
C LYS A 16 2.50 -1.65 -13.27
N VAL A 17 2.82 -0.76 -14.21
CA VAL A 17 2.38 0.63 -14.16
C VAL A 17 1.01 0.73 -14.82
N VAL A 18 0.10 1.43 -14.16
CA VAL A 18 -1.25 1.69 -14.66
C VAL A 18 -1.43 3.20 -14.77
N THR A 19 -2.07 3.65 -15.84
CA THR A 19 -2.39 5.06 -16.05
C THR A 19 -3.88 5.27 -15.84
N ALA A 20 -4.24 6.13 -14.88
CA ALA A 20 -5.62 6.49 -14.60
C ALA A 20 -6.15 7.43 -15.69
N GLU A 21 -7.47 7.63 -15.75
CA GLU A 21 -8.09 8.56 -16.70
C GLU A 21 -7.55 9.99 -16.55
N SER A 22 -7.17 10.38 -15.34
CA SER A 22 -6.55 11.68 -15.07
C SER A 22 -5.17 11.84 -15.67
N GLY A 23 -4.59 10.77 -16.20
CA GLY A 23 -3.21 10.75 -16.68
C GLY A 23 -2.19 10.42 -15.61
N LYS A 24 -2.60 10.34 -14.37
CA LYS A 24 -1.70 9.94 -13.26
C LYS A 24 -1.36 8.47 -13.35
N ARG A 25 -0.10 8.16 -13.09
CA ARG A 25 0.40 6.78 -13.12
C ARG A 25 0.65 6.28 -11.72
N HIS A 26 0.40 5.00 -11.50
CA HIS A 26 0.73 4.32 -10.26
C HIS A 26 1.06 2.86 -10.55
N ILE A 27 1.58 2.17 -9.55
CA ILE A 27 1.96 0.76 -9.67
C ILE A 27 0.87 -0.09 -9.05
N VAL A 28 0.52 -1.19 -9.72
CA VAL A 28 -0.36 -2.21 -9.16
C VAL A 28 0.47 -3.48 -8.97
N THR A 29 0.38 -4.04 -7.79
CA THR A 29 1.01 -5.31 -7.44
C THR A 29 0.04 -6.11 -6.58
N ASN A 30 0.44 -7.25 -6.05
CA ASN A 30 -0.41 -7.98 -5.14
C ASN A 30 0.40 -8.72 -4.07
N SER A 31 -0.26 -9.03 -2.96
CA SER A 31 0.29 -9.80 -1.87
C SER A 31 -0.87 -10.48 -1.16
N HIS A 32 -0.67 -11.71 -0.68
CA HIS A 32 -1.73 -12.50 -0.03
C HIS A 32 -2.95 -12.71 -0.94
N GLY A 33 -2.75 -12.74 -2.26
CA GLY A 33 -3.83 -12.84 -3.23
C GLY A 33 -4.66 -11.57 -3.37
N THR A 34 -4.21 -10.45 -2.81
CA THR A 34 -4.92 -9.18 -2.79
C THR A 34 -4.14 -8.14 -3.58
N PRO A 35 -4.74 -7.50 -4.59
CA PRO A 35 -4.08 -6.41 -5.31
C PRO A 35 -4.06 -5.16 -4.43
N PHE A 36 -2.99 -4.39 -4.55
CA PHE A 36 -2.90 -3.09 -3.90
C PHE A 36 -2.11 -2.13 -4.79
N ASP A 37 -2.22 -0.85 -4.49
CA ASP A 37 -1.62 0.22 -5.28
C ASP A 37 -0.40 0.79 -4.57
N ILE A 38 0.59 1.20 -5.37
CA ILE A 38 1.73 1.97 -4.86
C ILE A 38 1.76 3.28 -5.63
N PHE A 39 1.58 4.38 -4.91
CA PHE A 39 1.73 5.73 -5.45
C PHE A 39 3.13 6.23 -5.16
N THR A 40 3.63 7.09 -6.03
CA THR A 40 5.00 7.60 -5.95
C THR A 40 4.98 9.13 -5.92
N PRO A 41 4.52 9.73 -4.80
CA PRO A 41 4.50 11.20 -4.72
C PRO A 41 5.92 11.77 -4.68
N GLY A 42 6.07 12.98 -5.17
CA GLY A 42 7.35 13.68 -5.12
C GLY A 42 8.44 13.12 -6.01
N CYS A 43 8.08 12.51 -7.14
CA CYS A 43 9.08 12.03 -8.10
C CYS A 43 9.65 13.17 -8.92
N GLU A 44 10.98 13.23 -9.00
CA GLU A 44 11.72 14.17 -9.84
C GLU A 44 12.89 13.46 -10.48
N GLY A 45 13.10 13.68 -11.77
CA GLY A 45 14.22 13.10 -12.49
C GLY A 45 14.27 11.57 -12.45
N GLY A 46 13.12 10.93 -12.41
CA GLY A 46 13.02 9.48 -12.34
C GLY A 46 13.19 8.89 -10.93
N ARG A 47 13.43 9.73 -9.91
CA ARG A 47 13.57 9.29 -8.53
C ARG A 47 12.44 9.85 -7.69
N CYS A 48 12.00 9.08 -6.70
CA CYS A 48 10.85 9.42 -5.88
C CYS A 48 11.25 9.60 -4.42
N ALA A 49 10.68 10.62 -3.77
CA ALA A 49 10.97 10.93 -2.37
C ALA A 49 10.29 9.96 -1.40
N SER A 50 9.15 9.39 -1.79
CA SER A 50 8.39 8.48 -0.93
C SER A 50 7.56 7.52 -1.78
N LEU A 51 7.09 6.47 -1.11
CA LEU A 51 6.10 5.54 -1.66
C LEU A 51 4.90 5.52 -0.72
N GLU A 52 3.71 5.37 -1.29
CA GLU A 52 2.48 5.19 -0.52
C GLU A 52 1.84 3.88 -0.94
N PHE A 53 1.74 2.95 -0.02
CA PHE A 53 1.06 1.67 -0.24
C PHE A 53 -0.40 1.82 0.20
N VAL A 54 -1.34 1.46 -0.67
CA VAL A 54 -2.77 1.64 -0.41
C VAL A 54 -3.53 0.40 -0.86
N VAL A 55 -4.40 -0.09 0.01
CA VAL A 55 -5.35 -1.14 -0.34
C VAL A 55 -6.75 -0.72 0.11
N ALA A 56 -7.77 -1.08 -0.67
CA ALA A 56 -9.16 -0.87 -0.31
C ALA A 56 -9.93 -2.17 -0.55
N PHE A 57 -10.91 -2.45 0.31
CA PHE A 57 -11.72 -3.67 0.22
C PHE A 57 -13.18 -3.30 0.00
N ALA A 58 -13.77 -3.80 -1.07
CA ALA A 58 -15.17 -3.52 -1.41
C ALA A 58 -16.11 -4.23 -0.44
N CYS A 59 -16.62 -3.51 0.54
CA CYS A 59 -17.53 -4.04 1.55
C CYS A 59 -18.95 -3.49 1.42
N LYS A 60 -19.20 -2.61 0.45
CA LYS A 60 -20.52 -2.03 0.15
C LYS A 60 -21.18 -1.40 1.40
N GLY A 61 -20.39 -0.70 2.21
CA GLY A 61 -20.87 -0.04 3.41
C GLY A 61 -21.21 -0.97 4.58
N LYS A 62 -20.85 -2.24 4.50
CA LYS A 62 -21.19 -3.24 5.53
C LYS A 62 -20.09 -3.46 6.55
N PHE A 63 -19.04 -2.68 6.51
CA PHE A 63 -17.93 -2.80 7.45
C PHE A 63 -18.20 -1.90 8.67
N ASP A 64 -18.00 -2.45 9.86
CA ASP A 64 -18.18 -1.70 11.09
C ASP A 64 -17.02 -0.72 11.30
N VAL A 65 -17.30 0.57 11.26
CA VAL A 65 -16.29 1.62 11.35
C VAL A 65 -15.54 1.62 12.69
N SER A 66 -16.16 1.11 13.75
CA SER A 66 -15.50 1.03 15.06
C SER A 66 -14.25 0.14 15.03
N LYS A 67 -14.21 -0.83 14.12
CA LYS A 67 -13.04 -1.71 13.94
C LYS A 67 -11.83 -0.94 13.42
N LEU A 68 -12.04 0.14 12.67
CA LEU A 68 -10.94 0.98 12.17
C LEU A 68 -10.26 1.70 13.32
N ASN A 69 -11.05 2.21 14.26
CA ASN A 69 -10.54 2.86 15.45
C ASN A 69 -9.74 1.88 16.32
N GLU A 70 -10.26 0.68 16.50
CA GLU A 70 -9.59 -0.39 17.22
C GLU A 70 -8.24 -0.71 16.57
N TRP A 71 -8.24 -0.90 15.26
CA TRP A 71 -7.02 -1.18 14.50
C TRP A 71 -5.97 -0.08 14.72
N ASN A 72 -6.36 1.18 14.53
CA ASN A 72 -5.44 2.31 14.65
C ASN A 72 -4.88 2.48 16.06
N SER A 73 -5.62 2.06 17.08
CA SER A 73 -5.16 2.14 18.47
C SER A 73 -4.17 1.03 18.83
N GLU A 74 -4.23 -0.11 18.14
CA GLU A 74 -3.42 -1.28 18.47
C GLU A 74 -2.23 -1.47 17.53
N ILE A 75 -2.37 -1.13 16.25
CA ILE A 75 -1.38 -1.43 15.22
C ILE A 75 -0.69 -0.13 14.78
N PRO A 76 0.61 0.00 15.01
CA PRO A 76 1.38 1.12 14.46
C PRO A 76 1.67 0.90 12.98
N TRP A 77 2.28 1.87 12.33
CA TRP A 77 2.82 1.86 10.96
C TRP A 77 1.80 2.10 9.86
N CYS A 78 0.59 1.54 9.97
CA CYS A 78 -0.42 1.63 8.92
C CYS A 78 -1.68 2.30 9.44
N LYS A 79 -2.26 3.15 8.62
CA LYS A 79 -3.49 3.87 8.93
C LYS A 79 -4.67 3.18 8.27
N ALA A 80 -5.73 2.89 9.04
CA ALA A 80 -6.97 2.35 8.51
C ALA A 80 -8.07 3.41 8.54
N TYR A 81 -8.87 3.48 7.47
CA TYR A 81 -9.90 4.51 7.33
C TYR A 81 -10.97 4.07 6.33
N TYR A 82 -12.11 4.77 6.30
CA TYR A 82 -13.08 4.66 5.22
C TYR A 82 -12.69 5.63 4.11
N ASP A 83 -12.66 5.13 2.89
CA ASP A 83 -12.42 5.99 1.73
C ASP A 83 -13.72 6.69 1.29
N GLU A 84 -13.66 7.42 0.18
CA GLU A 84 -14.77 8.23 -0.34
C GLU A 84 -16.02 7.40 -0.68
N VAL A 85 -15.86 6.11 -0.97
CA VAL A 85 -16.96 5.22 -1.30
C VAL A 85 -17.33 4.27 -0.15
N ASN A 86 -16.88 4.61 1.06
CA ASN A 86 -17.15 3.85 2.30
C ASN A 86 -16.62 2.43 2.28
N ASP A 87 -15.46 2.24 1.66
CA ASP A 87 -14.71 0.98 1.73
C ASP A 87 -13.61 1.09 2.78
N PRO A 88 -13.37 0.04 3.59
CA PRO A 88 -12.24 0.05 4.51
C PRO A 88 -10.94 0.02 3.73
N SER A 89 -10.04 0.91 4.08
CA SER A 89 -8.76 1.10 3.40
C SER A 89 -7.61 1.08 4.40
N LEU A 90 -6.44 0.68 3.92
CA LEU A 90 -5.22 0.62 4.73
C LEU A 90 -4.10 1.28 3.93
N ASP A 91 -3.36 2.19 4.57
CA ASP A 91 -2.25 2.93 3.98
C ASP A 91 -0.98 2.78 4.78
N MET A 92 0.15 2.81 4.08
CA MET A 92 1.45 2.95 4.72
C MET A 92 2.33 3.84 3.85
N ASP A 93 2.90 4.89 4.43
CA ASP A 93 3.84 5.78 3.75
C ASP A 93 5.26 5.39 4.08
N ILE A 94 6.13 5.38 3.06
CA ILE A 94 7.54 5.06 3.21
C ILE A 94 8.36 6.22 2.66
N ALA A 95 9.19 6.82 3.52
CA ALA A 95 10.11 7.86 3.11
C ALA A 95 11.36 7.21 2.48
N LEU A 96 11.70 7.63 1.27
CA LEU A 96 12.89 7.17 0.57
C LEU A 96 14.02 8.20 0.60
N SER A 97 13.69 9.48 0.73
CA SER A 97 14.64 10.58 0.68
C SER A 97 14.58 11.36 1.99
N PRO A 98 15.75 11.80 2.53
CA PRO A 98 17.09 11.48 2.07
C PRO A 98 17.58 10.13 2.63
N GLY A 99 18.53 9.51 1.94
CA GLY A 99 19.28 8.37 2.48
C GLY A 99 18.59 7.01 2.47
N GLY A 100 17.52 6.84 1.71
CA GLY A 100 16.85 5.54 1.59
C GLY A 100 17.74 4.49 0.91
N THR A 101 17.62 3.23 1.36
CA THR A 101 18.36 2.09 0.82
C THR A 101 17.40 0.98 0.45
N TYR A 102 17.84 0.07 -0.43
CA TYR A 102 17.05 -1.13 -0.72
C TYR A 102 16.85 -2.01 0.51
N GLU A 103 17.84 -2.05 1.40
CA GLU A 103 17.72 -2.81 2.65
C GLU A 103 16.58 -2.26 3.51
N SER A 104 16.52 -0.95 3.67
CA SER A 104 15.43 -0.29 4.41
C SER A 104 14.09 -0.49 3.72
N LEU A 105 14.05 -0.39 2.39
CA LEU A 105 12.83 -0.58 1.62
C LEU A 105 12.31 -2.02 1.76
N ASN A 106 13.20 -3.01 1.69
CA ASN A 106 12.84 -4.41 1.88
C ASN A 106 12.22 -4.63 3.26
N ASP A 107 12.82 -4.05 4.29
CA ASP A 107 12.34 -4.20 5.66
C ASP A 107 10.96 -3.58 5.84
N GLN A 108 10.74 -2.40 5.29
CA GLN A 108 9.45 -1.73 5.36
C GLN A 108 8.37 -2.48 4.55
N PHE A 109 8.75 -3.07 3.42
CA PHE A 109 7.84 -3.86 2.62
C PHE A 109 7.43 -5.15 3.35
N LEU A 110 8.34 -5.76 4.10
CA LEU A 110 8.00 -6.90 4.96
C LEU A 110 6.98 -6.50 6.03
N THR A 111 7.12 -5.31 6.59
CA THR A 111 6.16 -4.76 7.55
C THR A 111 4.79 -4.61 6.89
N TRP A 112 4.74 -3.99 5.70
CA TRP A 112 3.49 -3.85 4.94
C TRP A 112 2.81 -5.20 4.69
N ASN A 113 3.56 -6.18 4.21
CA ASN A 113 3.00 -7.50 3.90
C ASN A 113 2.44 -8.18 5.15
N ARG A 114 3.14 -8.07 6.28
CA ARG A 114 2.68 -8.64 7.54
C ARG A 114 1.40 -7.96 8.01
N VAL A 115 1.40 -6.64 7.98
CA VAL A 115 0.24 -5.85 8.44
C VAL A 115 -0.97 -6.08 7.54
N LEU A 116 -0.75 -6.12 6.22
CA LEU A 116 -1.82 -6.41 5.26
C LEU A 116 -2.44 -7.78 5.52
N GLY A 117 -1.62 -8.80 5.69
CA GLY A 117 -2.09 -10.15 6.01
C GLY A 117 -2.90 -10.20 7.31
N THR A 118 -2.44 -9.48 8.33
CA THR A 118 -3.15 -9.39 9.61
C THR A 118 -4.51 -8.70 9.45
N PHE A 119 -4.55 -7.61 8.68
CA PHE A 119 -5.78 -6.86 8.44
C PHE A 119 -6.83 -7.73 7.72
N ILE A 120 -6.40 -8.43 6.69
CA ILE A 120 -7.27 -9.35 5.92
C ILE A 120 -7.82 -10.44 6.83
N ALA A 121 -6.96 -11.08 7.61
CA ALA A 121 -7.35 -12.19 8.47
C ALA A 121 -8.25 -11.74 9.62
N LYS A 122 -7.92 -10.61 10.25
CA LYS A 122 -8.66 -10.12 11.42
C LYS A 122 -10.10 -9.74 11.08
N TYR A 123 -10.31 -9.16 9.91
CA TYR A 123 -11.62 -8.65 9.51
C TYR A 123 -12.26 -9.46 8.37
N ASP A 124 -11.67 -10.61 8.04
CA ASP A 124 -12.16 -11.51 7.00
C ASP A 124 -12.40 -10.78 5.66
N LEU A 125 -11.42 -10.01 5.25
CA LEU A 125 -11.47 -9.23 4.01
C LEU A 125 -10.90 -10.06 2.84
N ARG A 126 -11.68 -10.22 1.78
CA ARG A 126 -11.27 -11.02 0.61
C ARG A 126 -11.58 -10.29 -0.68
#